data_083e4112ce7bc91068f7133492f9b995
#
_entry.id   083e4112ce7bc91068f7133492f9b995
#
_cell.length_a   1.000
_cell.length_b   1.000
_cell.length_c   1.000
_cell.angle_alpha   90.00
_cell.angle_beta   90.00
_cell.angle_gamma   90.00
#
_symmetry.space_group_name_H-M   'P 1'
#
loop_
_entity.id
_entity.type
_entity.pdbx_description
1 polymer ?
#
loop_
_entity_poly.entity_id
_entity_poly.type
_entity_poly.pdbx_seq_one_letter_code
_entity_poly.pdbx_strand_id
1 'polypeptide(L)'
;MEFTIAEICKREGLLIGSFFFSNRIANCSDGSLPFATLAAQLIQAFPSTKYYIDKAIREDPHIFDKALETQLKALVVEPIQRISTMARVLDAVTFGWISYPTLIVIDGLDECADPGVQDEIIRIIGDLVQQLRLPLRFLIASRPEPNLCAAFDKLQSRLSNDSLSTLLLTEDALTRRDIQIYFKGKFDELRARHSYLPAEWPGLDIIMRLVDKASGQFVYATTIIIYISSPDDRPDDRLDIVLKLLQTPAGDTPYAPLDQLYSYIVRSVKHRTEVLLVLGQLILAKEMPNEEDILESPSNSTSQRRMEVILKLRSGDFKRLLNSMHSVIDVGVDVKVLHASFHDFLLDPSRSNDFVVDLQEARAMLGMAYIRAICTLPCMCLLPAVTYLLPSLFPQLRCLLTGI
;
A
#
# COMPACT_ATOMS: atom_id res chain seq x y z
N MET A 1 -3.27 -6.47 8.62
CA MET A 1 -3.86 -7.75 9.11
C MET A 1 -3.34 -8.90 8.27
N GLU A 2 -3.42 -8.84 6.96
CA GLU A 2 -2.99 -9.94 6.07
C GLU A 2 -1.48 -10.18 6.10
N PHE A 3 -0.66 -9.15 6.26
CA PHE A 3 0.79 -9.32 6.47
C PHE A 3 1.06 -10.21 7.69
N THR A 4 0.35 -10.00 8.80
CA THR A 4 0.47 -10.82 10.01
C THR A 4 -0.03 -12.26 9.77
N ILE A 5 -1.13 -12.41 9.02
CA ILE A 5 -1.64 -13.75 8.64
C ILE A 5 -0.62 -14.48 7.75
N ALA A 6 -0.06 -13.78 6.75
CA ALA A 6 0.97 -14.35 5.88
C ALA A 6 2.21 -14.79 6.67
N GLU A 7 2.67 -14.00 7.66
CA GLU A 7 3.80 -14.37 8.52
C GLU A 7 3.49 -15.60 9.40
N ILE A 8 2.29 -15.65 10.00
CA ILE A 8 1.86 -16.79 10.80
C ILE A 8 1.81 -18.04 9.91
N CYS A 9 1.16 -17.97 8.75
CA CYS A 9 1.05 -19.08 7.82
C CYS A 9 2.40 -19.52 7.26
N LYS A 10 3.34 -18.59 7.05
CA LYS A 10 4.72 -18.91 6.67
C LYS A 10 5.43 -19.69 7.76
N ARG A 11 5.32 -19.26 9.01
CA ARG A 11 5.92 -19.96 10.17
C ARG A 11 5.35 -21.34 10.37
N GLU A 12 4.05 -21.52 10.13
CA GLU A 12 3.36 -22.82 10.22
C GLU A 12 3.55 -23.68 8.96
N GLY A 13 4.30 -23.21 7.95
CA GLY A 13 4.55 -23.96 6.70
C GLY A 13 3.32 -24.10 5.80
N LEU A 14 2.33 -23.24 5.95
CA LEU A 14 1.06 -23.27 5.19
C LEU A 14 1.07 -22.33 3.99
N LEU A 15 1.96 -21.31 3.97
CA LEU A 15 2.00 -20.30 2.94
C LEU A 15 2.83 -20.76 1.73
N ILE A 16 2.23 -20.72 0.56
CA ILE A 16 2.92 -20.89 -0.74
C ILE A 16 3.61 -19.60 -1.12
N GLY A 17 2.88 -18.50 -1.04
CA GLY A 17 3.38 -17.17 -1.37
C GLY A 17 2.36 -16.09 -1.09
N SER A 18 2.81 -14.85 -1.16
CA SER A 18 1.96 -13.66 -0.96
C SER A 18 2.35 -12.56 -1.92
N PHE A 19 1.35 -11.81 -2.38
CA PHE A 19 1.54 -10.58 -3.13
C PHE A 19 0.70 -9.46 -2.49
N PHE A 20 1.35 -8.32 -2.22
CA PHE A 20 0.72 -7.15 -1.63
C PHE A 20 0.71 -6.04 -2.68
N PHE A 21 -0.45 -5.79 -3.26
CA PHE A 21 -0.61 -4.64 -4.12
C PHE A 21 -0.40 -3.37 -3.32
N SER A 22 0.26 -2.41 -3.90
CA SER A 22 0.41 -1.09 -3.30
C SER A 22 0.58 -0.05 -4.38
N ASN A 23 -0.32 0.89 -4.39
CA ASN A 23 -0.17 2.07 -5.22
C ASN A 23 0.90 3.04 -4.68
N ARG A 24 1.53 2.76 -3.52
CA ARG A 24 2.57 3.56 -2.85
C ARG A 24 3.99 3.05 -3.08
N ILE A 25 4.15 1.82 -3.54
CA ILE A 25 5.45 1.19 -3.77
C ILE A 25 5.59 0.96 -5.27
N ALA A 26 6.72 1.39 -5.84
CA ALA A 26 7.00 1.20 -7.26
C ALA A 26 6.83 -0.27 -7.66
N ASN A 27 6.23 -0.52 -8.81
CA ASN A 27 5.92 -1.84 -9.38
C ASN A 27 4.93 -2.71 -8.58
N CYS A 28 4.52 -2.32 -7.36
CA CYS A 28 3.54 -3.11 -6.59
C CYS A 28 2.08 -2.86 -7.02
N SER A 29 1.79 -1.89 -7.90
CA SER A 29 0.48 -1.71 -8.53
C SER A 29 0.38 -2.38 -9.91
N ASP A 30 1.49 -2.93 -10.42
CA ASP A 30 1.53 -3.61 -11.72
C ASP A 30 0.91 -5.01 -11.62
N GLY A 31 -0.23 -5.18 -12.26
CA GLY A 31 -0.96 -6.45 -12.29
C GLY A 31 -0.27 -7.57 -13.07
N SER A 32 0.82 -7.30 -13.79
CA SER A 32 1.60 -8.34 -14.48
C SER A 32 2.56 -9.11 -13.55
N LEU A 33 2.88 -8.56 -12.36
CA LEU A 33 3.92 -9.07 -11.48
C LEU A 33 3.48 -10.13 -10.44
N PRO A 34 2.20 -10.27 -10.04
CA PRO A 34 1.82 -11.18 -8.96
C PRO A 34 2.29 -12.61 -9.17
N PHE A 35 2.07 -13.17 -10.35
CA PHE A 35 2.36 -14.59 -10.59
C PHE A 35 3.85 -14.88 -10.77
N ALA A 36 4.63 -13.94 -11.32
CA ALA A 36 6.08 -14.02 -11.35
C ALA A 36 6.67 -13.97 -9.92
N THR A 37 6.16 -13.08 -9.08
CA THR A 37 6.55 -12.97 -7.68
C THR A 37 6.21 -14.22 -6.89
N LEU A 38 4.99 -14.76 -7.07
CA LEU A 38 4.57 -16.02 -6.44
C LEU A 38 5.42 -17.20 -6.88
N ALA A 39 5.83 -17.26 -8.15
CA ALA A 39 6.74 -18.30 -8.65
C ALA A 39 8.12 -18.23 -7.98
N ALA A 40 8.69 -17.03 -7.81
CA ALA A 40 9.95 -16.84 -7.11
C ALA A 40 9.87 -17.26 -5.63
N GLN A 41 8.77 -16.93 -4.94
CA GLN A 41 8.54 -17.35 -3.55
C GLN A 41 8.30 -18.86 -3.44
N LEU A 42 7.62 -19.45 -4.43
CA LEU A 42 7.39 -20.90 -4.52
C LEU A 42 8.73 -21.67 -4.61
N ILE A 43 9.71 -21.18 -5.37
CA ILE A 43 11.05 -21.77 -5.43
C ILE A 43 11.74 -21.70 -4.06
N GLN A 44 11.58 -20.60 -3.33
CA GLN A 44 12.19 -20.43 -2.01
C GLN A 44 11.54 -21.37 -0.97
N ALA A 45 10.20 -21.47 -0.99
CA ALA A 45 9.47 -22.33 -0.07
C ALA A 45 9.63 -23.82 -0.41
N PHE A 46 9.69 -24.15 -1.71
CA PHE A 46 9.78 -25.51 -2.25
C PHE A 46 10.85 -25.62 -3.32
N PRO A 47 12.12 -25.81 -2.95
CA PRO A 47 13.23 -25.89 -3.91
C PRO A 47 13.04 -26.95 -5.02
N SER A 48 12.24 -28.00 -4.76
CA SER A 48 11.87 -29.01 -5.76
C SER A 48 11.03 -28.46 -6.93
N THR A 49 10.33 -27.33 -6.76
CA THR A 49 9.58 -26.66 -7.82
C THR A 49 10.49 -25.99 -8.84
N LYS A 50 11.69 -25.60 -8.43
CA LYS A 50 12.65 -24.89 -9.26
C LYS A 50 12.86 -25.56 -10.62
N TYR A 51 13.02 -26.88 -10.63
CA TYR A 51 13.23 -27.62 -11.88
C TYR A 51 12.09 -27.38 -12.89
N TYR A 52 10.85 -27.41 -12.42
CA TYR A 52 9.67 -27.26 -13.28
C TYR A 52 9.48 -25.83 -13.76
N ILE A 53 9.74 -24.85 -12.88
CA ILE A 53 9.66 -23.42 -13.21
C ILE A 53 10.77 -23.05 -14.19
N ASP A 54 12.03 -23.45 -13.94
CA ASP A 54 13.14 -23.23 -14.86
C ASP A 54 12.90 -23.90 -16.22
N LYS A 55 12.24 -25.05 -16.24
CA LYS A 55 11.84 -25.74 -17.47
C LYS A 55 10.81 -24.92 -18.23
N ALA A 56 9.75 -24.44 -17.58
CA ALA A 56 8.73 -23.61 -18.21
C ALA A 56 9.32 -22.33 -18.81
N ILE A 57 10.22 -21.65 -18.10
CA ILE A 57 10.90 -20.45 -18.61
C ILE A 57 11.81 -20.76 -19.79
N ARG A 58 12.51 -21.90 -19.79
CA ARG A 58 13.37 -22.30 -20.94
C ARG A 58 12.59 -22.71 -22.17
N GLU A 59 11.43 -23.36 -21.98
CA GLU A 59 10.54 -23.75 -23.08
C GLU A 59 9.81 -22.54 -23.66
N ASP A 60 9.58 -21.52 -22.86
CA ASP A 60 8.90 -20.30 -23.24
C ASP A 60 9.54 -19.06 -22.58
N PRO A 61 10.61 -18.49 -23.18
CA PRO A 61 11.31 -17.32 -22.63
C PRO A 61 10.43 -16.06 -22.50
N HIS A 62 9.31 -15.99 -23.24
CA HIS A 62 8.35 -14.89 -23.20
C HIS A 62 7.17 -15.17 -22.27
N ILE A 63 7.29 -16.13 -21.34
CA ILE A 63 6.20 -16.50 -20.44
C ILE A 63 5.69 -15.32 -19.59
N PHE A 64 6.58 -14.38 -19.22
CA PHE A 64 6.23 -13.21 -18.42
C PHE A 64 5.47 -12.13 -19.21
N ASP A 65 5.52 -12.17 -20.55
CA ASP A 65 4.77 -11.27 -21.44
C ASP A 65 3.41 -11.86 -21.86
N LYS A 66 3.10 -13.09 -21.41
CA LYS A 66 1.86 -13.78 -21.75
C LYS A 66 0.72 -13.42 -20.81
N ALA A 67 -0.50 -13.82 -21.21
CA ALA A 67 -1.70 -13.66 -20.39
C ALA A 67 -1.49 -14.23 -18.99
N LEU A 68 -2.05 -13.56 -17.99
CA LEU A 68 -1.90 -13.89 -16.56
C LEU A 68 -2.30 -15.34 -16.25
N GLU A 69 -3.32 -15.85 -16.92
CA GLU A 69 -3.76 -17.25 -16.79
C GLU A 69 -2.66 -18.24 -17.19
N THR A 70 -1.94 -17.95 -18.28
CA THR A 70 -0.82 -18.76 -18.74
C THR A 70 0.34 -18.72 -17.74
N GLN A 71 0.66 -17.54 -17.23
CA GLN A 71 1.70 -17.37 -16.21
C GLN A 71 1.37 -18.15 -14.92
N LEU A 72 0.17 -17.97 -14.37
CA LEU A 72 -0.27 -18.66 -13.16
C LEU A 72 -0.22 -20.18 -13.34
N LYS A 73 -0.72 -20.68 -14.47
CA LYS A 73 -0.74 -22.11 -14.76
C LYS A 73 0.67 -22.69 -14.86
N ALA A 74 1.54 -22.10 -15.69
CA ALA A 74 2.86 -22.64 -15.97
C ALA A 74 3.85 -22.44 -14.81
N LEU A 75 3.77 -21.30 -14.10
CA LEU A 75 4.78 -20.93 -13.10
C LEU A 75 4.39 -21.31 -11.68
N VAL A 76 3.11 -21.52 -11.38
CA VAL A 76 2.63 -21.80 -10.02
C VAL A 76 1.92 -23.16 -9.96
N VAL A 77 0.87 -23.33 -10.77
CA VAL A 77 -0.03 -24.49 -10.65
C VAL A 77 0.62 -25.78 -11.06
N GLU A 78 1.20 -25.85 -12.25
CA GLU A 78 1.82 -27.08 -12.78
C GLU A 78 2.99 -27.55 -11.89
N PRO A 79 3.92 -26.66 -11.45
CA PRO A 79 4.95 -27.04 -10.49
C PRO A 79 4.41 -27.66 -9.20
N ILE A 80 3.34 -27.06 -8.62
CA ILE A 80 2.69 -27.59 -7.41
C ILE A 80 2.05 -28.96 -7.68
N GLN A 81 1.35 -29.10 -8.79
CA GLN A 81 0.72 -30.38 -9.18
C GLN A 81 1.74 -31.51 -9.33
N ARG A 82 2.88 -31.21 -9.95
CA ARG A 82 3.97 -32.19 -10.13
C ARG A 82 4.52 -32.69 -8.80
N ILE A 83 4.76 -31.76 -7.87
CA ILE A 83 5.28 -32.11 -6.54
C ILE A 83 4.23 -32.87 -5.73
N SER A 84 2.99 -32.38 -5.70
CA SER A 84 1.92 -33.04 -4.93
C SER A 84 1.62 -34.44 -5.43
N THR A 85 1.75 -34.69 -6.74
CA THR A 85 1.60 -36.03 -7.30
C THR A 85 2.75 -36.95 -6.86
N MET A 86 4.01 -36.46 -6.91
CA MET A 86 5.15 -37.22 -6.42
C MET A 86 5.06 -37.51 -4.92
N ALA A 87 4.62 -36.56 -4.14
CA ALA A 87 4.49 -36.71 -2.71
C ALA A 87 3.38 -37.67 -2.32
N ARG A 88 2.23 -37.64 -2.99
CA ARG A 88 1.17 -38.66 -2.77
C ARG A 88 1.65 -40.09 -3.04
N VAL A 89 2.53 -40.27 -4.02
CA VAL A 89 3.16 -41.58 -4.29
C VAL A 89 4.11 -41.96 -3.16
N LEU A 90 4.89 -41.00 -2.62
CA LEU A 90 5.81 -41.20 -1.50
C LEU A 90 5.05 -41.41 -0.17
N ASP A 91 4.01 -40.61 0.11
CA ASP A 91 3.16 -40.75 1.31
C ASP A 91 2.44 -42.12 1.36
N ALA A 92 2.01 -42.62 0.20
CA ALA A 92 1.44 -43.98 0.10
C ALA A 92 2.44 -45.08 0.48
N VAL A 93 3.76 -44.77 0.44
CA VAL A 93 4.84 -45.72 0.76
C VAL A 93 5.39 -45.48 2.18
N THR A 94 5.35 -44.26 2.71
CA THR A 94 6.06 -43.88 3.94
C THR A 94 5.21 -43.63 5.17
N PHE A 95 3.87 -43.68 5.09
CA PHE A 95 2.95 -43.40 6.21
C PHE A 95 3.21 -42.05 6.92
N GLY A 96 3.65 -41.02 6.21
CA GLY A 96 4.01 -39.71 6.80
C GLY A 96 3.01 -38.60 6.49
N TRP A 97 2.55 -37.91 7.53
CA TRP A 97 1.73 -36.71 7.43
C TRP A 97 2.59 -35.51 6.96
N ILE A 98 2.81 -35.36 5.66
CA ILE A 98 3.44 -34.17 5.13
C ILE A 98 2.33 -33.12 4.94
N SER A 99 2.32 -32.11 5.80
CA SER A 99 1.46 -30.93 5.61
C SER A 99 2.01 -30.12 4.44
N TYR A 100 1.28 -30.07 3.33
CA TYR A 100 1.64 -29.21 2.21
C TYR A 100 1.06 -27.83 2.43
N PRO A 101 1.81 -26.76 2.12
CA PRO A 101 1.24 -25.43 2.09
C PRO A 101 0.17 -25.36 1.01
N THR A 102 -0.86 -24.63 1.34
CA THR A 102 -2.07 -24.59 0.53
C THR A 102 -2.55 -23.17 0.30
N LEU A 103 -1.93 -22.15 0.96
CA LEU A 103 -2.41 -20.79 0.99
C LEU A 103 -1.58 -19.87 0.10
N ILE A 104 -2.27 -19.12 -0.74
CA ILE A 104 -1.75 -17.94 -1.45
C ILE A 104 -2.50 -16.73 -0.94
N VAL A 105 -1.77 -15.65 -0.57
CA VAL A 105 -2.34 -14.39 -0.08
C VAL A 105 -2.16 -13.31 -1.15
N ILE A 106 -3.24 -12.64 -1.50
CA ILE A 106 -3.24 -11.44 -2.37
C ILE A 106 -3.94 -10.32 -1.60
N ASP A 107 -3.20 -9.30 -1.23
CA ASP A 107 -3.68 -8.17 -0.44
C ASP A 107 -3.72 -6.89 -1.28
N GLY A 108 -4.72 -6.04 -1.01
CA GLY A 108 -4.84 -4.74 -1.64
C GLY A 108 -5.18 -4.80 -3.14
N LEU A 109 -5.99 -5.77 -3.58
CA LEU A 109 -6.30 -5.93 -5.00
C LEU A 109 -6.88 -4.64 -5.63
N ASP A 110 -7.58 -3.81 -4.85
CA ASP A 110 -8.05 -2.47 -5.24
C ASP A 110 -6.92 -1.50 -5.60
N GLU A 111 -5.70 -1.72 -5.10
CA GLU A 111 -4.53 -0.90 -5.42
C GLU A 111 -3.80 -1.34 -6.73
N CYS A 112 -4.30 -2.35 -7.43
CA CYS A 112 -3.86 -2.68 -8.79
C CYS A 112 -4.29 -1.56 -9.76
N ALA A 113 -3.34 -1.08 -10.59
CA ALA A 113 -3.56 0.10 -11.42
C ALA A 113 -4.62 -0.07 -12.51
N ASP A 114 -4.84 -1.29 -13.00
CA ASP A 114 -5.78 -1.59 -14.08
C ASP A 114 -6.99 -2.37 -13.55
N PRO A 115 -8.20 -1.77 -13.55
CA PRO A 115 -9.43 -2.46 -13.14
C PRO A 115 -9.75 -3.71 -14.00
N GLY A 116 -9.36 -3.72 -15.29
CA GLY A 116 -9.54 -4.90 -16.13
C GLY A 116 -8.68 -6.07 -15.67
N VAL A 117 -7.47 -5.79 -15.21
CA VAL A 117 -6.56 -6.80 -14.63
C VAL A 117 -7.07 -7.29 -13.27
N GLN A 118 -7.68 -6.42 -12.46
CA GLN A 118 -8.33 -6.83 -11.21
C GLN A 118 -9.42 -7.90 -11.47
N ASP A 119 -10.32 -7.64 -12.41
CA ASP A 119 -11.37 -8.57 -12.85
C ASP A 119 -10.78 -9.88 -13.39
N GLU A 120 -9.72 -9.76 -14.20
CA GLU A 120 -9.03 -10.92 -14.78
C GLU A 120 -8.41 -11.82 -13.70
N ILE A 121 -7.74 -11.26 -12.70
CA ILE A 121 -7.16 -12.02 -11.58
C ILE A 121 -8.23 -12.79 -10.83
N ILE A 122 -9.37 -12.15 -10.48
CA ILE A 122 -10.49 -12.79 -9.80
C ILE A 122 -11.05 -13.95 -10.65
N ARG A 123 -11.26 -13.71 -11.95
CA ARG A 123 -11.77 -14.72 -12.89
C ARG A 123 -10.83 -15.92 -12.98
N ILE A 124 -9.54 -15.69 -13.19
CA ILE A 124 -8.52 -16.74 -13.35
C ILE A 124 -8.45 -17.61 -12.08
N ILE A 125 -8.44 -16.98 -10.90
CA ILE A 125 -8.42 -17.70 -9.62
C ILE A 125 -9.68 -18.55 -9.47
N GLY A 126 -10.84 -18.01 -9.82
CA GLY A 126 -12.11 -18.73 -9.76
C GLY A 126 -12.15 -19.95 -10.69
N ASP A 127 -11.70 -19.77 -11.95
CA ASP A 127 -11.60 -20.86 -12.92
C ASP A 127 -10.62 -21.94 -12.45
N LEU A 128 -9.51 -21.51 -11.84
CA LEU A 128 -8.50 -22.39 -11.28
C LEU A 128 -9.04 -23.24 -10.12
N VAL A 129 -9.75 -22.63 -9.17
CA VAL A 129 -10.33 -23.32 -8.01
C VAL A 129 -11.31 -24.39 -8.44
N GLN A 130 -12.09 -24.15 -9.51
CA GLN A 130 -13.01 -25.16 -10.08
C GLN A 130 -12.29 -26.34 -10.74
N GLN A 131 -11.19 -26.07 -11.41
CA GLN A 131 -10.47 -27.07 -12.21
C GLN A 131 -9.48 -27.90 -11.39
N LEU A 132 -8.96 -27.35 -10.30
CA LEU A 132 -7.92 -27.98 -9.52
C LEU A 132 -8.49 -28.98 -8.50
N ARG A 133 -7.95 -30.18 -8.54
CA ARG A 133 -8.13 -31.18 -7.48
C ARG A 133 -7.11 -31.02 -6.33
N LEU A 134 -6.44 -29.86 -6.28
CA LEU A 134 -5.46 -29.53 -5.23
C LEU A 134 -6.14 -28.72 -4.13
N PRO A 135 -5.73 -28.90 -2.88
CA PRO A 135 -6.25 -28.09 -1.76
C PRO A 135 -5.63 -26.69 -1.74
N LEU A 136 -5.62 -25.99 -2.89
CA LEU A 136 -5.18 -24.61 -2.96
C LEU A 136 -6.27 -23.69 -2.43
N ARG A 137 -5.86 -22.76 -1.60
CA ARG A 137 -6.71 -21.70 -1.04
C ARG A 137 -6.13 -20.34 -1.38
N PHE A 138 -6.99 -19.42 -1.73
CA PHE A 138 -6.64 -18.03 -1.96
C PHE A 138 -7.30 -17.17 -0.89
N LEU A 139 -6.52 -16.34 -0.22
CA LEU A 139 -7.00 -15.25 0.63
C LEU A 139 -6.79 -13.97 -0.15
N ILE A 140 -7.88 -13.35 -0.58
CA ILE A 140 -7.85 -12.09 -1.33
C ILE A 140 -8.47 -11.02 -0.44
N ALA A 141 -7.74 -9.93 -0.22
CA ALA A 141 -8.27 -8.78 0.48
C ALA A 141 -8.29 -7.55 -0.43
N SER A 142 -9.37 -6.80 -0.35
CA SER A 142 -9.56 -5.56 -1.09
C SER A 142 -10.59 -4.67 -0.42
N ARG A 143 -10.62 -3.40 -0.78
CA ARG A 143 -11.77 -2.53 -0.49
C ARG A 143 -12.98 -2.96 -1.32
N PRO A 144 -14.23 -2.72 -0.83
CA PRO A 144 -15.44 -3.10 -1.54
C PRO A 144 -15.78 -2.09 -2.65
N GLU A 145 -14.89 -1.94 -3.62
CA GLU A 145 -15.13 -1.10 -4.79
C GLU A 145 -16.19 -1.72 -5.71
N PRO A 146 -17.00 -0.91 -6.41
CA PRO A 146 -18.14 -1.42 -7.18
C PRO A 146 -17.76 -2.47 -8.24
N ASN A 147 -16.63 -2.27 -8.94
CA ASN A 147 -16.11 -3.23 -9.93
C ASN A 147 -15.71 -4.55 -9.28
N LEU A 148 -14.99 -4.51 -8.15
CA LEU A 148 -14.54 -5.70 -7.42
C LEU A 148 -15.73 -6.46 -6.80
N CYS A 149 -16.68 -5.75 -6.19
CA CYS A 149 -17.92 -6.36 -5.71
C CYS A 149 -18.65 -7.10 -6.86
N ALA A 150 -18.80 -6.46 -8.02
CA ALA A 150 -19.45 -7.07 -9.17
C ALA A 150 -18.67 -8.29 -9.70
N ALA A 151 -17.34 -8.27 -9.68
CA ALA A 151 -16.50 -9.40 -10.08
C ALA A 151 -16.64 -10.59 -9.11
N PHE A 152 -16.62 -10.33 -7.80
CA PHE A 152 -16.84 -11.38 -6.79
C PHE A 152 -18.27 -11.94 -6.81
N ASP A 153 -19.30 -11.11 -7.04
CA ASP A 153 -20.69 -11.56 -7.20
C ASP A 153 -20.84 -12.49 -8.41
N LYS A 154 -20.21 -12.15 -9.54
CA LYS A 154 -20.16 -13.04 -10.72
C LYS A 154 -19.45 -14.35 -10.37
N LEU A 155 -18.35 -14.30 -9.63
CA LEU A 155 -17.63 -15.49 -9.21
C LEU A 155 -18.49 -16.35 -8.27
N GLN A 156 -19.15 -15.74 -7.28
CA GLN A 156 -20.06 -16.42 -6.35
C GLN A 156 -21.18 -17.15 -7.06
N SER A 157 -21.76 -16.56 -8.12
CA SER A 157 -22.82 -17.20 -8.92
C SER A 157 -22.36 -18.42 -9.71
N ARG A 158 -21.05 -18.54 -9.98
CA ARG A 158 -20.44 -19.66 -10.75
C ARG A 158 -19.88 -20.75 -9.87
N LEU A 159 -19.44 -20.42 -8.66
CA LEU A 159 -18.86 -21.36 -7.71
C LEU A 159 -19.94 -22.00 -6.84
N SER A 160 -19.66 -23.21 -6.32
CA SER A 160 -20.48 -23.79 -5.25
C SER A 160 -20.32 -22.96 -3.96
N ASN A 161 -21.35 -22.92 -3.12
CA ASN A 161 -21.38 -22.14 -1.88
C ASN A 161 -20.20 -22.43 -0.92
N ASP A 162 -19.60 -23.62 -1.01
CA ASP A 162 -18.47 -24.01 -0.16
C ASP A 162 -17.09 -23.59 -0.75
N SER A 163 -17.07 -23.06 -1.98
CA SER A 163 -15.82 -22.74 -2.68
C SER A 163 -15.39 -21.28 -2.51
N LEU A 164 -16.30 -20.39 -2.16
CA LEU A 164 -16.02 -18.98 -1.90
C LEU A 164 -16.71 -18.55 -0.60
N SER A 165 -15.95 -17.94 0.30
CA SER A 165 -16.45 -17.33 1.52
C SER A 165 -16.02 -15.87 1.56
N THR A 166 -16.96 -14.96 1.78
CA THR A 166 -16.70 -13.52 1.91
C THR A 166 -16.80 -13.12 3.36
N LEU A 167 -15.75 -12.46 3.86
CA LEU A 167 -15.71 -11.85 5.18
C LEU A 167 -15.73 -10.33 5.03
N LEU A 168 -16.82 -9.71 5.42
CA LEU A 168 -16.90 -8.24 5.47
C LEU A 168 -16.32 -7.76 6.81
N LEU A 169 -15.28 -6.93 6.71
CA LEU A 169 -14.68 -6.26 7.88
C LEU A 169 -15.49 -4.97 8.13
N THR A 170 -16.59 -5.12 8.86
CA THR A 170 -17.48 -4.03 9.23
C THR A 170 -17.26 -3.60 10.67
N GLU A 171 -17.89 -2.47 11.06
CA GLU A 171 -17.96 -2.07 12.46
C GLU A 171 -18.81 -3.09 13.25
N ASP A 172 -18.15 -4.00 13.94
CA ASP A 172 -18.77 -4.97 14.81
C ASP A 172 -18.24 -4.87 16.26
N ALA A 173 -18.82 -5.64 17.15
CA ALA A 173 -18.42 -5.66 18.57
C ALA A 173 -16.98 -6.15 18.76
N LEU A 174 -16.47 -7.02 17.88
CA LEU A 174 -15.10 -7.53 17.94
C LEU A 174 -14.10 -6.45 17.51
N THR A 175 -14.35 -5.79 16.38
CA THR A 175 -13.52 -4.67 15.92
C THR A 175 -13.47 -3.53 16.95
N ARG A 176 -14.61 -3.18 17.55
CA ARG A 176 -14.65 -2.19 18.64
C ARG A 176 -13.80 -2.60 19.83
N ARG A 177 -13.86 -3.88 20.22
CA ARG A 177 -13.05 -4.44 21.31
C ARG A 177 -11.57 -4.39 20.98
N ASP A 178 -11.19 -4.74 19.78
CA ASP A 178 -9.79 -4.74 19.32
C ASP A 178 -9.22 -3.31 19.30
N ILE A 179 -9.99 -2.31 18.82
CA ILE A 179 -9.62 -0.90 18.88
C ILE A 179 -9.49 -0.44 20.35
N GLN A 180 -10.37 -0.89 21.25
CA GLN A 180 -10.27 -0.59 22.66
C GLN A 180 -8.98 -1.14 23.29
N ILE A 181 -8.64 -2.40 22.97
CA ILE A 181 -7.39 -3.05 23.43
C ILE A 181 -6.19 -2.28 22.89
N TYR A 182 -6.22 -1.90 21.61
CA TYR A 182 -5.17 -1.11 21.00
C TYR A 182 -4.96 0.23 21.72
N PHE A 183 -6.01 1.01 21.92
CA PHE A 183 -5.92 2.29 22.64
C PHE A 183 -5.37 2.09 24.06
N LYS A 184 -5.89 1.12 24.82
CA LYS A 184 -5.39 0.84 26.18
C LYS A 184 -3.89 0.57 26.18
N GLY A 185 -3.43 -0.37 25.34
CA GLY A 185 -2.01 -0.70 25.26
C GLY A 185 -1.14 0.50 24.88
N LYS A 186 -1.59 1.32 23.92
CA LYS A 186 -0.84 2.51 23.49
C LYS A 186 -0.81 3.62 24.54
N PHE A 187 -1.89 3.84 25.25
CA PHE A 187 -1.91 4.78 26.36
C PHE A 187 -1.07 4.30 27.55
N ASP A 188 -1.01 2.99 27.80
CA ASP A 188 -0.12 2.40 28.81
C ASP A 188 1.36 2.63 28.43
N GLU A 189 1.72 2.46 27.15
CA GLU A 189 3.07 2.77 26.63
C GLU A 189 3.40 4.26 26.81
N LEU A 190 2.46 5.17 26.55
CA LEU A 190 2.66 6.62 26.72
C LEU A 190 2.87 6.98 28.20
N ARG A 191 2.07 6.41 29.10
CA ARG A 191 2.28 6.63 30.55
C ARG A 191 3.63 6.12 31.02
N ALA A 192 4.07 4.98 30.52
CA ALA A 192 5.38 4.44 30.89
C ALA A 192 6.54 5.35 30.44
N ARG A 193 6.37 6.09 29.33
CA ARG A 193 7.38 7.05 28.84
C ARG A 193 7.31 8.42 29.52
N HIS A 194 6.14 8.80 30.03
CA HIS A 194 5.86 10.14 30.56
C HIS A 194 5.38 10.07 32.02
N SER A 195 6.32 10.02 32.95
CA SER A 195 6.06 9.83 34.42
C SER A 195 5.19 10.91 35.05
N TYR A 196 4.98 12.06 34.38
CA TYR A 196 4.10 13.12 34.86
C TYR A 196 2.61 12.87 34.61
N LEU A 197 2.28 11.91 33.72
CA LEU A 197 0.90 11.56 33.43
C LEU A 197 0.28 10.80 34.62
N PRO A 198 -0.99 11.08 34.96
CA PRO A 198 -1.68 10.33 36.05
C PRO A 198 -1.77 8.83 35.71
N ALA A 199 -1.79 8.00 36.77
CA ALA A 199 -1.82 6.54 36.64
C ALA A 199 -3.02 6.02 35.79
N GLU A 200 -4.14 6.72 35.83
CA GLU A 200 -5.37 6.35 35.12
C GLU A 200 -5.60 7.16 33.82
N TRP A 201 -4.64 8.02 33.46
CA TRP A 201 -4.76 8.80 32.23
C TRP A 201 -4.81 7.87 30.99
N PRO A 202 -5.66 8.17 29.99
CA PRO A 202 -6.59 9.29 29.87
C PRO A 202 -7.97 9.04 30.50
N GLY A 203 -8.17 7.92 31.16
CA GLY A 203 -9.46 7.46 31.68
C GLY A 203 -10.21 6.58 30.68
N LEU A 204 -11.00 5.64 31.22
CA LEU A 204 -11.74 4.68 30.39
C LEU A 204 -12.83 5.35 29.54
N ASP A 205 -13.47 6.38 30.09
CA ASP A 205 -14.50 7.18 29.41
C ASP A 205 -13.96 7.85 28.12
N ILE A 206 -12.74 8.39 28.19
CA ILE A 206 -12.08 8.99 27.03
C ILE A 206 -11.75 7.91 26.01
N ILE A 207 -11.19 6.78 26.45
CA ILE A 207 -10.90 5.65 25.55
C ILE A 207 -12.18 5.21 24.82
N MET A 208 -13.30 5.06 25.54
CA MET A 208 -14.56 4.65 24.93
C MET A 208 -15.07 5.66 23.90
N ARG A 209 -14.96 6.96 24.19
CA ARG A 209 -15.30 8.02 23.21
C ARG A 209 -14.45 7.95 21.95
N LEU A 210 -13.15 7.66 22.07
CA LEU A 210 -12.25 7.48 20.93
C LEU A 210 -12.63 6.22 20.12
N VAL A 211 -12.99 5.12 20.79
CA VAL A 211 -13.47 3.88 20.16
C VAL A 211 -14.76 4.13 19.38
N ASP A 212 -15.71 4.84 19.98
CA ASP A 212 -16.98 5.18 19.32
C ASP A 212 -16.76 6.00 18.05
N LYS A 213 -15.85 6.97 18.10
CA LYS A 213 -15.52 7.82 16.94
C LYS A 213 -14.68 7.12 15.88
N ALA A 214 -13.96 6.07 16.27
CA ALA A 214 -13.20 5.27 15.30
C ALA A 214 -14.13 4.52 14.32
N SER A 215 -15.39 4.27 14.69
CA SER A 215 -16.40 3.60 13.83
C SER A 215 -15.83 2.35 13.14
N GLY A 216 -15.13 1.50 13.89
CA GLY A 216 -14.47 0.30 13.38
C GLY A 216 -13.17 0.54 12.58
N GLN A 217 -12.75 1.79 12.38
CA GLN A 217 -11.58 2.11 11.55
C GLN A 217 -10.29 2.18 12.38
N PHE A 218 -9.44 1.17 12.27
CA PHE A 218 -8.11 1.17 12.91
C PHE A 218 -7.22 2.32 12.45
N VAL A 219 -7.36 2.79 11.20
CA VAL A 219 -6.60 3.93 10.68
C VAL A 219 -6.84 5.19 11.50
N TYR A 220 -8.06 5.42 11.97
CA TYR A 220 -8.37 6.52 12.87
C TYR A 220 -7.65 6.39 14.20
N ALA A 221 -7.71 5.20 14.81
CA ALA A 221 -7.05 4.92 16.07
C ALA A 221 -5.53 5.07 15.99
N THR A 222 -4.91 4.54 14.94
CA THR A 222 -3.46 4.65 14.73
C THR A 222 -3.03 6.10 14.49
N THR A 223 -3.77 6.86 13.68
CA THR A 223 -3.47 8.27 13.40
C THR A 223 -3.54 9.11 14.69
N ILE A 224 -4.56 8.89 15.52
CA ILE A 224 -4.67 9.57 16.83
C ILE A 224 -3.47 9.25 17.71
N ILE A 225 -3.12 7.99 17.87
CA ILE A 225 -2.01 7.60 18.73
C ILE A 225 -0.69 8.18 18.25
N ILE A 226 -0.41 8.14 16.93
CA ILE A 226 0.80 8.76 16.39
C ILE A 226 0.77 10.27 16.60
N TYR A 227 -0.39 10.92 16.41
CA TYR A 227 -0.55 12.36 16.65
C TYR A 227 -0.27 12.74 18.11
N ILE A 228 -0.82 11.98 19.06
CA ILE A 228 -0.63 12.21 20.52
C ILE A 228 0.82 11.91 20.93
N SER A 229 1.46 10.95 20.29
CA SER A 229 2.83 10.50 20.59
C SER A 229 3.93 11.41 20.04
N SER A 230 3.60 12.61 19.56
CA SER A 230 4.59 13.56 19.04
C SER A 230 5.74 13.79 20.03
N PRO A 231 6.99 13.70 19.57
CA PRO A 231 8.14 13.94 20.46
C PRO A 231 8.28 15.40 20.88
N ASP A 232 7.69 16.34 20.12
CA ASP A 232 7.84 17.78 20.30
C ASP A 232 6.79 18.39 21.22
N ASP A 233 5.74 17.62 21.59
CA ASP A 233 4.60 18.13 22.36
C ASP A 233 4.21 17.16 23.48
N ARG A 234 3.46 17.68 24.45
CA ARG A 234 2.95 16.87 25.55
C ARG A 234 1.75 16.03 25.09
N PRO A 235 1.71 14.72 25.40
CA PRO A 235 0.58 13.84 25.06
C PRO A 235 -0.78 14.31 25.60
N ASP A 236 -0.82 14.88 26.79
CA ASP A 236 -2.04 15.41 27.40
C ASP A 236 -2.60 16.62 26.61
N ASP A 237 -1.75 17.58 26.24
CA ASP A 237 -2.16 18.73 25.42
C ASP A 237 -2.67 18.30 24.04
N ARG A 238 -2.00 17.32 23.41
CA ARG A 238 -2.40 16.75 22.11
C ARG A 238 -3.72 15.99 22.20
N LEU A 239 -3.93 15.25 23.29
CA LEU A 239 -5.20 14.58 23.52
C LEU A 239 -6.36 15.58 23.69
N ASP A 240 -6.13 16.70 24.40
CA ASP A 240 -7.13 17.74 24.56
C ASP A 240 -7.56 18.36 23.21
N ILE A 241 -6.63 18.51 22.28
CA ILE A 241 -6.95 18.93 20.90
C ILE A 241 -7.86 17.91 20.23
N VAL A 242 -7.51 16.63 20.27
CA VAL A 242 -8.33 15.55 19.72
C VAL A 242 -9.73 15.57 20.33
N LEU A 243 -9.84 15.69 21.65
CA LEU A 243 -11.12 15.73 22.34
C LEU A 243 -11.99 16.95 21.97
N LYS A 244 -11.38 18.10 21.68
CA LYS A 244 -12.10 19.26 21.12
C LYS A 244 -12.63 19.00 19.71
N LEU A 245 -11.85 18.34 18.85
CA LEU A 245 -12.31 17.93 17.52
C LEU A 245 -13.50 16.96 17.61
N LEU A 246 -13.54 16.08 18.60
CA LEU A 246 -14.68 15.17 18.80
C LEU A 246 -16.00 15.87 19.13
N GLN A 247 -15.94 17.10 19.65
CA GLN A 247 -17.14 17.89 20.00
C GLN A 247 -17.74 18.63 18.80
N THR A 248 -16.95 18.80 17.72
CA THR A 248 -17.48 19.39 16.48
C THR A 248 -18.33 18.38 15.72
N PRO A 249 -19.50 18.78 15.19
CA PRO A 249 -20.29 17.89 14.36
C PRO A 249 -19.45 17.40 13.18
N ALA A 250 -19.27 16.10 13.12
CA ALA A 250 -18.73 15.48 11.91
C ALA A 250 -19.84 15.34 10.89
N GLY A 251 -19.53 15.35 9.60
CA GLY A 251 -20.49 15.00 8.56
C GLY A 251 -21.02 13.57 8.74
N ASP A 252 -22.05 13.22 8.00
CA ASP A 252 -22.71 11.91 8.11
C ASP A 252 -21.96 10.75 7.42
N THR A 253 -20.76 11.00 6.91
CA THR A 253 -19.95 9.96 6.24
C THR A 253 -19.12 9.17 7.27
N PRO A 254 -18.89 7.87 7.04
CA PRO A 254 -18.05 7.05 7.93
C PRO A 254 -16.63 7.59 8.13
N TYR A 255 -16.11 8.35 7.16
CA TYR A 255 -14.76 8.94 7.21
C TYR A 255 -14.73 10.34 7.85
N ALA A 256 -15.87 10.95 8.15
CA ALA A 256 -15.93 12.32 8.62
C ALA A 256 -15.07 12.61 9.87
N PRO A 257 -14.98 11.74 10.89
CA PRO A 257 -14.08 11.95 12.01
C PRO A 257 -12.59 11.94 11.61
N LEU A 258 -12.22 11.08 10.66
CA LEU A 258 -10.86 10.97 10.14
C LEU A 258 -10.51 12.19 9.27
N ASP A 259 -11.44 12.64 8.44
CA ASP A 259 -11.29 13.82 7.58
C ASP A 259 -11.15 15.10 8.41
N GLN A 260 -11.86 15.21 9.54
CA GLN A 260 -11.68 16.31 10.48
C GLN A 260 -10.26 16.33 11.09
N LEU A 261 -9.74 15.16 11.46
CA LEU A 261 -8.38 15.05 11.97
C LEU A 261 -7.36 15.40 10.89
N TYR A 262 -7.52 14.90 9.68
CA TYR A 262 -6.65 15.22 8.55
C TYR A 262 -6.68 16.72 8.22
N SER A 263 -7.86 17.31 8.15
CA SER A 263 -8.03 18.76 7.93
C SER A 263 -7.34 19.57 9.02
N TYR A 264 -7.44 19.15 10.27
CA TYR A 264 -6.77 19.81 11.38
C TYR A 264 -5.24 19.72 11.25
N ILE A 265 -4.70 18.53 10.93
CA ILE A 265 -3.26 18.31 10.75
C ILE A 265 -2.73 19.21 9.62
N VAL A 266 -3.40 19.22 8.46
CA VAL A 266 -2.97 20.04 7.31
C VAL A 266 -3.12 21.54 7.61
N ARG A 267 -4.13 21.98 8.37
CA ARG A 267 -4.28 23.36 8.81
C ARG A 267 -3.19 23.83 9.75
N SER A 268 -2.65 22.93 10.57
CA SER A 268 -1.60 23.28 11.54
C SER A 268 -0.26 23.62 10.91
N VAL A 269 -0.11 23.36 9.61
CA VAL A 269 1.13 23.62 8.87
C VAL A 269 1.30 25.10 8.56
N LYS A 270 2.49 25.65 8.85
CA LYS A 270 2.78 27.09 8.66
C LYS A 270 2.94 27.50 7.20
N HIS A 271 3.44 26.62 6.35
CA HIS A 271 3.77 26.86 4.93
C HIS A 271 2.90 26.00 4.03
N ARG A 272 1.62 26.32 4.00
CA ARG A 272 0.57 25.48 3.37
C ARG A 272 0.85 25.21 1.90
N THR A 273 1.19 26.22 1.12
CA THR A 273 1.40 26.08 -0.33
C THR A 273 2.56 25.13 -0.62
N GLU A 274 3.68 25.32 0.08
CA GLU A 274 4.86 24.47 -0.06
C GLU A 274 4.56 23.03 0.34
N VAL A 275 3.77 22.83 1.40
CA VAL A 275 3.38 21.49 1.84
C VAL A 275 2.44 20.81 0.85
N LEU A 276 1.45 21.50 0.31
CA LEU A 276 0.56 20.92 -0.72
C LEU A 276 1.35 20.53 -1.98
N LEU A 277 2.37 21.32 -2.34
CA LEU A 277 3.29 20.96 -3.44
C LEU A 277 4.11 19.72 -3.12
N VAL A 278 4.65 19.63 -1.89
CA VAL A 278 5.35 18.41 -1.43
C VAL A 278 4.44 17.20 -1.49
N LEU A 279 3.19 17.34 -1.01
CA LEU A 279 2.20 16.28 -1.04
C LEU A 279 1.86 15.85 -2.47
N GLY A 280 1.67 16.83 -3.36
CA GLY A 280 1.45 16.58 -4.80
C GLY A 280 2.61 15.80 -5.43
N GLN A 281 3.83 16.12 -5.04
CA GLN A 281 5.02 15.40 -5.53
C GLN A 281 5.11 13.97 -4.97
N LEU A 282 4.79 13.77 -3.68
CA LEU A 282 4.75 12.43 -3.09
C LEU A 282 3.68 11.55 -3.76
N ILE A 283 2.57 12.15 -4.16
CA ILE A 283 1.51 11.46 -4.92
C ILE A 283 1.99 11.11 -6.33
N LEU A 284 2.66 12.06 -7.00
CA LEU A 284 3.15 11.89 -8.37
C LEU A 284 4.46 11.11 -8.50
N ALA A 285 5.19 10.89 -7.40
CA ALA A 285 6.49 10.20 -7.42
C ALA A 285 6.45 8.80 -8.07
N LYS A 286 5.28 8.20 -8.15
CA LYS A 286 5.04 6.90 -8.80
C LYS A 286 4.92 6.97 -10.31
N GLU A 287 4.50 8.12 -10.85
CA GLU A 287 4.40 8.35 -12.28
C GLU A 287 5.78 8.64 -12.91
N MET A 288 6.81 8.77 -12.04
CA MET A 288 8.16 9.08 -12.48
C MET A 288 8.94 7.80 -12.78
N PRO A 289 9.71 7.77 -13.89
CA PRO A 289 10.59 6.64 -14.20
C PRO A 289 11.61 6.42 -13.09
N ASN A 290 12.00 5.15 -12.89
CA ASN A 290 13.03 4.78 -11.92
C ASN A 290 14.32 5.54 -12.23
N GLU A 291 14.88 6.20 -11.22
CA GLU A 291 15.98 7.16 -11.38
C GLU A 291 17.33 6.55 -11.71
N GLU A 292 17.47 5.24 -11.56
CA GLU A 292 18.66 4.52 -12.01
C GLU A 292 18.90 4.70 -13.53
N ASP A 293 17.83 5.04 -14.30
CA ASP A 293 17.91 5.27 -15.74
C ASP A 293 18.28 6.71 -16.13
N ILE A 294 18.28 7.68 -15.18
CA ILE A 294 18.32 9.11 -15.52
C ILE A 294 19.56 9.85 -15.03
N LEU A 295 20.11 9.46 -13.89
CA LEU A 295 21.28 10.12 -13.31
C LEU A 295 22.25 9.07 -12.78
N GLU A 296 23.42 8.95 -13.40
CA GLU A 296 24.63 8.39 -12.78
C GLU A 296 25.03 9.28 -11.59
N SER A 297 24.20 9.30 -10.55
CA SER A 297 24.49 10.04 -9.33
C SER A 297 24.82 9.07 -8.22
N PRO A 298 25.88 9.33 -7.43
CA PRO A 298 26.31 8.41 -6.40
C PRO A 298 25.16 8.15 -5.42
N SER A 299 25.02 6.89 -5.05
CA SER A 299 23.99 6.20 -4.29
C SER A 299 23.62 6.76 -2.89
N ASN A 300 23.80 8.06 -2.62
CA ASN A 300 23.61 8.68 -1.30
C ASN A 300 22.67 9.90 -1.27
N SER A 301 21.92 10.22 -2.34
CA SER A 301 20.94 11.30 -2.27
C SER A 301 19.59 10.75 -1.77
N THR A 302 19.26 11.01 -0.51
CA THR A 302 17.95 10.69 0.06
C THR A 302 16.83 11.42 -0.67
N SER A 303 15.63 10.85 -0.75
CA SER A 303 14.42 11.49 -1.31
C SER A 303 14.20 12.91 -0.76
N GLN A 304 14.55 13.13 0.50
CA GLN A 304 14.51 14.46 1.15
C GLN A 304 15.39 15.48 0.45
N ARG A 305 16.65 15.16 0.18
CA ARG A 305 17.61 16.11 -0.44
C ARG A 305 17.19 16.48 -1.85
N ARG A 306 16.60 15.54 -2.59
CA ARG A 306 16.03 15.84 -3.91
C ARG A 306 14.86 16.82 -3.83
N MET A 307 13.94 16.60 -2.89
CA MET A 307 12.82 17.51 -2.66
C MET A 307 13.30 18.91 -2.25
N GLU A 308 14.35 19.02 -1.43
CA GLU A 308 14.95 20.30 -1.08
C GLU A 308 15.48 21.04 -2.31
N VAL A 309 16.17 20.35 -3.21
CA VAL A 309 16.67 20.92 -4.46
C VAL A 309 15.54 21.36 -5.38
N ILE A 310 14.55 20.48 -5.62
CA ILE A 310 13.41 20.74 -6.50
C ILE A 310 12.59 21.95 -6.00
N LEU A 311 12.33 22.01 -4.70
CA LEU A 311 11.55 23.07 -4.07
C LEU A 311 12.38 24.32 -3.69
N LYS A 312 13.69 24.32 -3.99
CA LYS A 312 14.64 25.38 -3.58
C LYS A 312 14.64 25.65 -2.07
N LEU A 313 14.48 24.59 -1.29
CA LEU A 313 14.56 24.63 0.17
C LEU A 313 16.02 24.56 0.61
N ARG A 314 16.30 25.06 1.81
CA ARG A 314 17.60 24.86 2.45
C ARG A 314 17.68 23.43 3.00
N SER A 315 18.88 22.92 3.15
CA SER A 315 19.09 21.61 3.76
C SER A 315 18.46 21.54 5.16
N GLY A 316 17.59 20.52 5.39
CA GLY A 316 16.84 20.34 6.63
C GLY A 316 15.48 21.05 6.68
N ASP A 317 15.19 21.99 5.77
CA ASP A 317 13.89 22.68 5.75
C ASP A 317 12.74 21.73 5.37
N PHE A 318 12.99 20.73 4.52
CA PHE A 318 11.98 19.75 4.13
C PHE A 318 11.44 18.99 5.36
N LYS A 319 12.33 18.46 6.19
CA LYS A 319 11.94 17.78 7.44
C LYS A 319 11.17 18.72 8.37
N ARG A 320 11.61 19.98 8.49
CA ARG A 320 10.97 20.98 9.33
C ARG A 320 9.56 21.33 8.85
N LEU A 321 9.33 21.42 7.53
CA LEU A 321 8.02 21.68 6.94
C LEU A 321 7.02 20.59 7.28
N LEU A 322 7.45 19.31 7.24
CA LEU A 322 6.60 18.16 7.44
C LEU A 322 6.51 17.68 8.90
N ASN A 323 7.27 18.29 9.82
CA ASN A 323 7.35 17.82 11.22
C ASN A 323 5.98 17.76 11.90
N SER A 324 5.10 18.73 11.66
CA SER A 324 3.74 18.75 12.20
C SER A 324 2.81 17.67 11.61
N MET A 325 3.22 17.02 10.51
CA MET A 325 2.46 16.00 9.79
C MET A 325 2.95 14.56 10.07
N HIS A 326 3.79 14.35 11.08
CA HIS A 326 4.38 13.04 11.41
C HIS A 326 3.34 11.93 11.65
N SER A 327 2.08 12.28 11.94
CA SER A 327 0.97 11.34 12.10
C SER A 327 0.36 10.83 10.79
N VAL A 328 0.69 11.46 9.66
CA VAL A 328 0.18 11.11 8.32
C VAL A 328 1.30 10.89 7.30
N ILE A 329 2.52 11.39 7.58
CA ILE A 329 3.70 11.27 6.72
C ILE A 329 4.87 10.76 7.55
N ASP A 330 5.52 9.70 7.07
CA ASP A 330 6.82 9.26 7.57
C ASP A 330 7.94 10.02 6.85
N VAL A 331 8.74 10.76 7.59
CA VAL A 331 9.89 11.51 7.10
C VAL A 331 11.17 10.78 7.50
N GLY A 332 11.28 9.51 7.08
CA GLY A 332 12.46 8.66 7.25
C GLY A 332 13.51 8.89 6.15
N VAL A 333 14.26 7.83 5.80
CA VAL A 333 15.18 7.84 4.65
C VAL A 333 14.38 8.11 3.37
N ASP A 334 13.23 7.41 3.22
CA ASP A 334 12.25 7.66 2.18
C ASP A 334 11.02 8.32 2.79
N VAL A 335 10.56 9.39 2.14
CA VAL A 335 9.35 10.08 2.58
C VAL A 335 8.14 9.38 1.99
N LYS A 336 7.20 9.01 2.84
CA LYS A 336 5.98 8.30 2.41
C LYS A 336 4.75 8.68 3.22
N VAL A 337 3.61 8.63 2.57
CA VAL A 337 2.31 8.74 3.24
C VAL A 337 2.06 7.47 4.06
N LEU A 338 1.70 7.60 5.33
CA LEU A 338 1.50 6.46 6.23
C LEU A 338 0.27 5.62 5.86
N HIS A 339 -0.81 6.26 5.41
CA HIS A 339 -2.08 5.59 5.12
C HIS A 339 -2.66 6.03 3.77
N ALA A 340 -3.18 5.07 2.99
CA ALA A 340 -3.83 5.34 1.72
C ALA A 340 -5.02 6.29 1.86
N SER A 341 -5.78 6.20 2.96
CA SER A 341 -6.92 7.08 3.24
C SER A 341 -6.56 8.57 3.32
N PHE A 342 -5.32 8.91 3.69
CA PHE A 342 -4.84 10.31 3.65
C PHE A 342 -4.57 10.75 2.21
N HIS A 343 -4.04 9.87 1.38
CA HIS A 343 -3.90 10.10 -0.05
C HIS A 343 -5.27 10.33 -0.71
N ASP A 344 -6.25 9.45 -0.42
CA ASP A 344 -7.60 9.57 -0.94
C ASP A 344 -8.27 10.87 -0.48
N PHE A 345 -8.06 11.27 0.80
CA PHE A 345 -8.53 12.54 1.34
C PHE A 345 -7.97 13.73 0.55
N LEU A 346 -6.68 13.75 0.24
CA LEU A 346 -6.03 14.86 -0.46
C LEU A 346 -6.50 15.00 -1.91
N LEU A 347 -6.93 13.91 -2.56
CA LEU A 347 -7.38 13.91 -3.95
C LEU A 347 -8.90 14.14 -4.09
N ASP A 348 -9.66 13.99 -3.02
CA ASP A 348 -11.12 14.15 -3.06
C ASP A 348 -11.53 15.57 -2.59
N PRO A 349 -11.98 16.46 -3.52
CA PRO A 349 -12.41 17.80 -3.18
C PRO A 349 -13.57 17.86 -2.17
N SER A 350 -14.43 16.84 -2.16
CA SER A 350 -15.58 16.77 -1.26
C SER A 350 -15.17 16.51 0.20
N ARG A 351 -14.01 15.87 0.41
CA ARG A 351 -13.45 15.53 1.71
C ARG A 351 -12.46 16.58 2.21
N SER A 352 -11.53 16.99 1.34
CA SER A 352 -10.40 17.88 1.70
C SER A 352 -10.72 19.37 1.55
N ASN A 353 -11.77 19.74 0.80
CA ASN A 353 -12.14 21.12 0.53
C ASN A 353 -10.93 21.96 0.05
N ASP A 354 -10.54 22.95 0.85
CA ASP A 354 -9.40 23.84 0.54
C ASP A 354 -8.03 23.14 0.55
N PHE A 355 -7.94 21.87 0.91
CA PHE A 355 -6.69 21.09 1.01
C PHE A 355 -6.50 20.10 -0.14
N VAL A 356 -7.38 20.18 -1.14
CA VAL A 356 -7.25 19.33 -2.34
C VAL A 356 -5.89 19.59 -2.99
N VAL A 357 -5.21 18.51 -3.35
CA VAL A 357 -3.97 18.57 -4.13
C VAL A 357 -4.33 18.59 -5.60
N ASP A 358 -4.05 19.71 -6.28
CA ASP A 358 -4.17 19.80 -7.71
C ASP A 358 -2.98 19.10 -8.38
N LEU A 359 -3.22 17.92 -8.93
CA LEU A 359 -2.19 17.14 -9.61
C LEU A 359 -1.69 17.82 -10.90
N GLN A 360 -2.49 18.65 -11.57
CA GLN A 360 -2.05 19.38 -12.77
C GLN A 360 -1.06 20.47 -12.39
N GLU A 361 -1.36 21.23 -11.34
CA GLU A 361 -0.44 22.22 -10.80
C GLU A 361 0.85 21.57 -10.28
N ALA A 362 0.72 20.48 -9.54
CA ALA A 362 1.86 19.71 -9.04
C ALA A 362 2.76 19.19 -10.17
N ARG A 363 2.18 18.64 -11.26
CA ARG A 363 2.92 18.22 -12.45
C ARG A 363 3.62 19.37 -13.16
N ALA A 364 2.93 20.50 -13.32
CA ALA A 364 3.52 21.68 -13.96
C ALA A 364 4.72 22.21 -13.18
N MET A 365 4.62 22.26 -11.85
CA MET A 365 5.70 22.73 -10.99
C MET A 365 6.87 21.75 -10.92
N LEU A 366 6.60 20.45 -10.87
CA LEU A 366 7.62 19.41 -11.01
C LEU A 366 8.37 19.54 -12.34
N GLY A 367 7.63 19.62 -13.44
CA GLY A 367 8.21 19.77 -14.76
C GLY A 367 9.13 21.01 -14.86
N MET A 368 8.68 22.15 -14.35
CA MET A 368 9.51 23.37 -14.30
C MET A 368 10.75 23.20 -13.42
N ALA A 369 10.63 22.50 -12.29
CA ALA A 369 11.75 22.27 -11.39
C ALA A 369 12.79 21.34 -12.03
N TYR A 370 12.36 20.28 -12.70
CA TYR A 370 13.24 19.38 -13.46
C TYR A 370 13.91 20.10 -14.62
N ILE A 371 13.18 20.86 -15.43
CA ILE A 371 13.78 21.66 -16.51
C ILE A 371 14.87 22.61 -15.98
N ARG A 372 14.62 23.28 -14.85
CA ARG A 372 15.62 24.14 -14.22
C ARG A 372 16.84 23.34 -13.72
N ALA A 373 16.63 22.18 -13.11
CA ALA A 373 17.73 21.32 -12.65
C ALA A 373 18.59 20.86 -13.85
N ILE A 374 17.96 20.44 -14.93
CA ILE A 374 18.61 20.06 -16.18
C ILE A 374 19.42 21.22 -16.78
N CYS A 375 18.85 22.43 -16.83
CA CYS A 375 19.55 23.61 -17.35
C CYS A 375 20.78 24.03 -16.50
N THR A 376 20.92 23.51 -15.28
CA THR A 376 22.10 23.76 -14.45
C THR A 376 23.18 22.69 -14.56
N LEU A 377 22.91 21.57 -15.26
CA LEU A 377 23.86 20.49 -15.51
C LEU A 377 24.75 20.77 -16.72
N PRO A 378 26.01 20.26 -16.77
CA PRO A 378 26.86 20.34 -17.96
C PRO A 378 26.20 19.63 -19.15
N CYS A 379 26.38 20.17 -20.36
CA CYS A 379 25.69 19.78 -21.61
C CYS A 379 25.66 18.29 -21.97
N MET A 380 26.58 17.48 -21.45
CA MET A 380 26.68 16.04 -21.76
C MET A 380 25.63 15.14 -21.09
N CYS A 381 24.93 15.64 -20.04
CA CYS A 381 23.93 14.85 -19.28
C CYS A 381 22.47 15.16 -19.71
N LEU A 382 22.30 16.00 -20.73
CA LEU A 382 20.97 16.55 -21.09
C LEU A 382 20.09 15.59 -21.92
N LEU A 383 20.67 14.78 -22.78
CA LEU A 383 19.92 13.98 -23.75
C LEU A 383 19.00 12.90 -23.13
N PRO A 384 19.47 12.08 -22.16
CA PRO A 384 18.60 11.05 -21.56
C PRO A 384 17.46 11.67 -20.72
N ALA A 385 17.75 12.71 -19.97
CA ALA A 385 16.78 13.36 -19.10
C ALA A 385 15.63 14.05 -19.88
N VAL A 386 15.94 14.66 -21.02
CA VAL A 386 14.94 15.32 -21.89
C VAL A 386 14.04 14.28 -22.56
N THR A 387 14.60 13.17 -23.03
CA THR A 387 13.85 12.16 -23.77
C THR A 387 12.91 11.33 -22.89
N TYR A 388 13.25 11.11 -21.63
CA TYR A 388 12.46 10.27 -20.72
C TYR A 388 11.52 11.07 -19.80
N LEU A 389 11.94 12.24 -19.31
CA LEU A 389 11.17 13.02 -18.34
C LEU A 389 10.09 13.91 -18.96
N LEU A 390 10.36 14.58 -20.07
CA LEU A 390 9.39 15.47 -20.69
C LEU A 390 8.12 14.77 -21.18
N PRO A 391 8.18 13.57 -21.81
CA PRO A 391 6.97 12.85 -22.22
C PRO A 391 6.12 12.32 -21.06
N SER A 392 6.72 12.00 -19.91
CA SER A 392 5.97 11.53 -18.73
C SER A 392 5.31 12.68 -17.97
N LEU A 393 5.98 13.83 -17.91
CA LEU A 393 5.43 15.03 -17.25
C LEU A 393 4.42 15.79 -18.12
N PHE A 394 4.60 15.74 -19.43
CA PHE A 394 3.76 16.40 -20.42
C PHE A 394 3.36 15.44 -21.54
N PRO A 395 2.34 14.60 -21.33
CA PRO A 395 1.90 13.61 -22.35
C PRO A 395 1.63 14.22 -23.71
N GLN A 396 1.24 15.49 -23.76
CA GLN A 396 0.99 16.25 -24.99
C GLN A 396 2.26 16.51 -25.83
N LEU A 397 3.45 16.46 -25.22
CA LEU A 397 4.73 16.62 -25.91
C LEU A 397 5.27 15.31 -26.50
N ARG A 398 4.66 14.18 -26.21
CA ARG A 398 5.04 12.87 -26.75
C ARG A 398 5.03 12.85 -28.27
N CYS A 399 4.04 13.51 -28.89
CA CYS A 399 3.91 13.60 -30.34
C CYS A 399 4.96 14.51 -31.03
N LEU A 400 5.60 15.42 -30.28
CA LEU A 400 6.60 16.34 -30.81
C LEU A 400 8.03 15.77 -30.77
N LEU A 401 8.29 14.84 -29.85
CA LEU A 401 9.62 14.25 -29.64
C LEU A 401 9.86 12.93 -30.40
N THR A 402 8.81 12.28 -30.88
CA THR A 402 8.92 11.08 -31.77
C THR A 402 9.14 11.42 -33.26
N GLY A 403 9.27 12.67 -33.58
CA GLY A 403 9.52 13.18 -34.96
C GLY A 403 10.96 13.72 -35.16
N ILE A 404 11.86 13.52 -34.21
CA ILE A 404 13.31 13.76 -34.31
C ILE A 404 14.01 12.40 -34.16
#